data_7bddaa776a827d8961af7353b3ed6029
#
_entry.id   7bddaa776a827d8961af7353b3ed6029
#
_cell.length_a   1.000
_cell.length_b   1.000
_cell.length_c   1.000
_cell.angle_alpha   90.00
_cell.angle_beta   90.00
_cell.angle_gamma   90.00
#
_symmetry.space_group_name_H-M   'P 1'
#
loop_
_entity.id
_entity.type
_entity.pdbx_description
1 polymer ?
#
loop_
_entity_poly.entity_id
_entity_poly.type
_entity_poly.pdbx_seq_one_letter_code
_entity_poly.pdbx_strand_id
1 'polypeptide(L)'
;MASDDEYEIEAPELAEDDPMRAFLPTSFGKKSKEADIAAQIERSRRKVDTTLATSGTDGHGKEAQQSKNQGGSSDDDDDSDDSDESDDEDEFPVSHELVLKTHERAVTTVSLDPAGGRLASASLDCTVKLHDFASMTPTTLRAFRSIDPFVSKRTAASAEAHPVHLVEFNPLAGGALLCVCAHPQARIISRDGDILTEFVKGDMYLRDMHNTKGHISEITTGTWHPTDKNLCVTAGTDSTLRIWDVNNKRSQKDVIVFKSKAAGSAGRTKMTAVAWKASAQGSNVLIGAALDGSLVMYGGNGPFTRPAGEIREAHKPQTWTSGIDISSDGRMVVTRGGDDLIKLWDTRKFDKPLVTVSHLSTSDIFPTSNIRYSPNSTSIITGSATGHLHILNPGNLQPEHVTPITSGSALIAVDWHPKINQIVTGSANAETHVLYNPSMSSRGAVEVMSRAPKKRHIDDNPEFTMDQNVGISGDSIVTPGAMQGSRKAGVTGTGKSKDPRRPEVPLQTPFQKSQPDERHIAENIPLAKMLHEDPREALLKYADKAQSDPMFTKAWNKTQPETQYAELSDDDEEGPDRKRAKR
;
A
#
# COMPACT_ATOMS: atom_id res chain seq x y z
N MET A 1 29.12 21.65 -27.18
CA MET A 1 29.52 22.94 -26.60
C MET A 1 28.91 24.00 -27.47
N ALA A 2 27.77 24.49 -27.08
CA ALA A 2 27.17 25.74 -27.56
C ALA A 2 26.52 26.35 -26.29
N SER A 3 27.06 27.46 -25.88
CA SER A 3 26.63 28.27 -24.76
C SER A 3 25.34 28.98 -25.14
N ASP A 4 24.26 28.68 -24.44
CA ASP A 4 23.04 29.49 -24.47
C ASP A 4 23.32 30.75 -23.63
N ASP A 5 23.71 31.82 -24.31
CA ASP A 5 23.74 33.15 -23.73
C ASP A 5 22.30 33.66 -23.63
N GLU A 6 21.70 33.56 -22.43
CA GLU A 6 20.48 34.28 -22.07
C GLU A 6 20.80 35.79 -22.07
N TYR A 7 20.35 36.51 -23.07
CA TYR A 7 20.33 37.99 -23.05
C TYR A 7 19.21 38.42 -22.08
N GLU A 8 19.56 38.80 -20.86
CA GLU A 8 18.71 39.59 -19.99
C GLU A 8 18.56 40.99 -20.62
N ILE A 9 17.37 41.28 -21.15
CA ILE A 9 17.00 42.62 -21.57
C ILE A 9 16.64 43.40 -20.29
N GLU A 10 17.59 44.13 -19.72
CA GLU A 10 17.30 45.10 -18.68
C GLU A 10 16.41 46.21 -19.27
N ALA A 11 15.15 46.25 -18.81
CA ALA A 11 14.25 47.35 -19.11
C ALA A 11 14.79 48.62 -18.45
N PRO A 12 14.82 49.80 -19.17
CA PRO A 12 15.33 51.04 -18.61
C PRO A 12 14.52 51.43 -17.36
N GLU A 13 15.19 51.58 -16.24
CA GLU A 13 14.58 52.08 -15.00
C GLU A 13 14.10 53.52 -15.21
N LEU A 14 12.80 53.70 -15.21
CA LEU A 14 12.16 55.01 -15.22
C LEU A 14 12.41 55.73 -13.88
N ALA A 15 12.79 57.02 -13.94
CA ALA A 15 13.02 57.82 -12.75
C ALA A 15 11.79 57.89 -11.84
N GLU A 16 12.01 58.03 -10.53
CA GLU A 16 10.93 57.95 -9.51
C GLU A 16 9.83 59.00 -9.70
N ASP A 17 10.11 60.11 -10.41
CA ASP A 17 9.20 61.27 -10.66
C ASP A 17 8.50 61.23 -12.03
N ASP A 18 8.59 60.13 -12.78
CA ASP A 18 8.00 60.07 -14.12
C ASP A 18 6.48 59.80 -14.05
N PRO A 19 5.63 60.74 -14.56
CA PRO A 19 4.17 60.56 -14.53
C PRO A 19 3.66 59.32 -15.30
N MET A 20 4.46 58.75 -16.18
CA MET A 20 4.14 57.51 -16.88
C MET A 20 4.13 56.28 -15.94
N ARG A 21 4.79 56.35 -14.78
CA ARG A 21 4.82 55.29 -13.79
C ARG A 21 3.46 54.99 -13.15
N ALA A 22 2.56 55.98 -13.15
CA ALA A 22 1.19 55.81 -12.65
C ALA A 22 0.28 54.98 -13.58
N PHE A 23 0.64 54.88 -14.87
CA PHE A 23 -0.12 54.11 -15.87
C PHE A 23 0.46 52.74 -16.19
N LEU A 24 1.68 52.47 -15.75
CA LEU A 24 2.29 51.16 -15.92
C LEU A 24 2.03 50.33 -14.66
N PRO A 25 1.51 49.10 -14.80
CA PRO A 25 1.38 48.19 -13.66
C PRO A 25 2.77 47.94 -13.08
N THR A 26 2.95 48.25 -11.80
CA THR A 26 4.21 48.19 -11.03
C THR A 26 4.86 46.80 -10.94
N SER A 27 4.28 45.80 -11.56
CA SER A 27 4.92 44.49 -11.75
C SER A 27 4.26 43.73 -12.89
N PHE A 28 4.85 43.75 -14.06
CA PHE A 28 4.63 42.71 -15.06
C PHE A 28 5.47 41.49 -14.64
N GLY A 29 4.79 40.48 -14.13
CA GLY A 29 5.40 39.28 -13.59
C GLY A 29 5.48 39.37 -12.06
N LYS A 30 4.61 38.60 -11.36
CA LYS A 30 4.87 38.29 -9.95
C LYS A 30 6.26 37.69 -9.93
N LYS A 31 7.26 38.39 -9.34
CA LYS A 31 8.49 37.72 -8.90
C LYS A 31 8.03 36.46 -8.18
N SER A 32 8.37 35.32 -8.69
CA SER A 32 8.09 34.08 -7.98
C SER A 32 8.79 34.23 -6.63
N LYS A 33 8.03 34.41 -5.54
CA LYS A 33 8.61 34.34 -4.20
C LYS A 33 9.43 33.07 -4.19
N GLU A 34 10.72 33.19 -3.96
CA GLU A 34 11.57 32.05 -3.70
C GLU A 34 10.83 31.22 -2.66
N ALA A 35 10.71 29.90 -2.91
CA ALA A 35 9.98 29.04 -2.01
C ALA A 35 10.71 29.07 -0.68
N ASP A 36 10.07 29.60 0.35
CA ASP A 36 10.60 29.60 1.70
C ASP A 36 10.57 28.15 2.23
N ILE A 37 11.73 27.51 2.12
CA ILE A 37 11.92 26.10 2.51
C ILE A 37 11.74 25.95 4.01
N ALA A 38 12.16 26.94 4.82
CA ALA A 38 11.99 26.90 6.27
C ALA A 38 10.50 26.92 6.64
N ALA A 39 9.73 27.83 6.06
CA ALA A 39 8.27 27.87 6.24
C ALA A 39 7.57 26.62 5.70
N GLN A 40 8.15 25.93 4.71
CA GLN A 40 7.62 24.67 4.20
C GLN A 40 7.85 23.51 5.17
N ILE A 41 9.02 23.43 5.77
CA ILE A 41 9.36 22.45 6.81
C ILE A 41 8.49 22.71 8.04
N GLU A 42 8.37 23.95 8.49
CA GLU A 42 7.53 24.31 9.64
C GLU A 42 6.06 23.95 9.44
N ARG A 43 5.52 24.02 8.22
CA ARG A 43 4.15 23.56 7.92
C ARG A 43 3.96 22.06 8.08
N SER A 44 5.02 21.27 8.01
CA SER A 44 4.98 19.83 8.27
C SER A 44 5.15 19.48 9.75
N ARG A 45 5.40 20.46 10.62
CA ARG A 45 5.42 20.31 12.06
C ARG A 45 4.06 19.85 12.55
N ARG A 46 4.05 18.86 13.38
CA ARG A 46 2.83 18.27 13.94
C ARG A 46 2.26 19.21 15.00
N LYS A 47 0.96 19.47 14.92
CA LYS A 47 0.24 20.17 15.97
C LYS A 47 -0.13 19.16 17.04
N VAL A 48 0.56 19.18 18.16
CA VAL A 48 0.20 18.38 19.32
C VAL A 48 -0.98 19.05 20.00
N ASP A 49 -2.16 18.43 19.95
CA ASP A 49 -3.31 18.88 20.75
C ASP A 49 -3.01 18.56 22.22
N THR A 50 -2.55 19.54 22.96
CA THR A 50 -2.19 19.47 24.39
C THR A 50 -3.36 19.10 25.30
N THR A 51 -4.58 18.97 24.77
CA THR A 51 -5.79 18.70 25.53
C THR A 51 -5.98 17.23 25.97
N LEU A 52 -5.13 16.29 25.50
CA LEU A 52 -5.28 14.86 25.83
C LEU A 52 -4.22 14.30 26.79
N ALA A 53 -3.24 15.10 27.21
CA ALA A 53 -2.16 14.63 28.10
C ALA A 53 -2.50 14.63 29.60
N THR A 54 -3.69 15.06 30.04
CA THR A 54 -4.06 15.20 31.45
C THR A 54 -5.19 14.30 31.93
N SER A 55 -5.36 13.11 31.38
CA SER A 55 -6.32 12.13 31.94
C SER A 55 -5.62 10.84 32.38
N GLY A 56 -4.80 10.91 33.41
CA GLY A 56 -4.19 9.70 33.96
C GLY A 56 -3.35 9.89 35.20
N THR A 57 -3.86 10.60 36.22
CA THR A 57 -3.46 10.34 37.62
C THR A 57 -4.54 10.82 38.57
N ASP A 58 -4.94 9.89 39.41
CA ASP A 58 -6.01 9.92 40.35
C ASP A 58 -5.95 11.02 41.39
N GLY A 59 -7.14 11.46 41.69
CA GLY A 59 -7.73 11.96 42.89
C GLY A 59 -6.94 12.22 44.16
N HIS A 60 -6.98 13.47 44.61
CA HIS A 60 -7.39 13.80 45.97
C HIS A 60 -7.91 15.23 46.01
N GLY A 61 -9.13 15.35 46.40
CA GLY A 61 -9.85 16.61 46.50
C GLY A 61 -9.28 17.58 47.54
N LYS A 62 -9.46 18.85 47.23
CA LYS A 62 -9.77 19.90 48.23
C LYS A 62 -10.49 21.03 47.53
N GLU A 63 -11.73 21.21 47.97
CA GLU A 63 -12.50 22.43 47.78
C GLU A 63 -11.77 23.64 48.37
N ALA A 64 -11.80 24.77 47.70
CA ALA A 64 -12.23 26.03 48.31
C ALA A 64 -12.07 27.25 47.39
N GLN A 65 -13.20 27.83 47.10
CA GLN A 65 -13.53 29.26 47.18
C GLN A 65 -13.04 30.25 46.13
N GLN A 66 -14.05 30.75 45.47
CA GLN A 66 -14.14 31.97 44.69
C GLN A 66 -13.63 33.21 45.44
N SER A 67 -12.92 34.09 44.76
CA SER A 67 -13.17 35.52 44.94
C SER A 67 -12.80 36.30 43.68
N LYS A 68 -13.75 37.10 43.24
CA LYS A 68 -13.64 38.17 42.25
C LYS A 68 -12.68 39.24 42.77
N ASN A 69 -11.83 39.81 41.94
CA ASN A 69 -11.77 41.27 41.88
C ASN A 69 -11.18 41.80 40.57
N GLN A 70 -11.73 42.92 40.17
CA GLN A 70 -11.48 43.74 39.02
C GLN A 70 -10.20 44.59 39.15
N GLY A 71 -9.58 44.89 37.99
CA GLY A 71 -9.11 46.24 37.70
C GLY A 71 -7.60 46.46 37.77
N GLY A 72 -7.04 46.94 36.70
CA GLY A 72 -5.81 47.72 36.72
C GLY A 72 -4.81 47.36 35.64
N SER A 73 -4.76 48.21 34.60
CA SER A 73 -3.74 48.26 33.59
C SER A 73 -2.35 48.57 34.18
N SER A 74 -1.34 47.92 33.68
CA SER A 74 -0.04 48.54 33.36
C SER A 74 0.77 47.58 32.51
N ASP A 75 1.26 48.15 31.40
CA ASP A 75 2.30 47.60 30.56
C ASP A 75 3.55 47.29 31.38
N ASP A 76 4.12 46.13 31.21
CA ASP A 76 5.53 45.92 31.34
C ASP A 76 5.87 44.60 30.60
N ASP A 77 6.73 44.77 29.60
CA ASP A 77 7.40 43.74 28.81
C ASP A 77 8.22 42.84 29.76
N ASP A 78 7.90 41.53 29.78
CA ASP A 78 8.83 40.51 30.24
C ASP A 78 8.69 39.29 29.31
N ASP A 79 9.37 39.40 28.17
CA ASP A 79 9.80 38.29 27.32
C ASP A 79 10.91 37.53 28.06
N SER A 80 10.56 36.50 28.81
CA SER A 80 11.52 35.43 29.11
C SER A 80 10.81 34.25 29.79
N ASP A 81 11.12 33.07 29.28
CA ASP A 81 10.93 31.72 29.82
C ASP A 81 9.72 30.93 29.29
N ASP A 82 9.71 30.72 27.98
CA ASP A 82 9.02 29.56 27.38
C ASP A 82 10.03 28.62 26.65
N SER A 83 11.26 28.53 27.14
CA SER A 83 12.31 27.74 26.49
C SER A 83 12.57 26.34 27.12
N ASP A 84 11.90 25.98 28.21
CA ASP A 84 12.20 24.73 28.92
C ASP A 84 11.26 23.54 28.58
N GLU A 85 10.20 23.74 27.80
CA GLU A 85 9.34 22.62 27.35
C GLU A 85 9.78 21.98 26.03
N SER A 86 10.83 22.47 25.38
CA SER A 86 11.25 21.99 24.03
C SER A 86 12.31 20.91 24.03
N ASP A 87 12.98 20.64 25.14
CA ASP A 87 14.11 19.69 25.18
C ASP A 87 13.65 18.21 25.12
N ASP A 88 12.47 17.88 25.60
CA ASP A 88 11.94 16.51 25.57
C ASP A 88 11.37 16.12 24.19
N GLU A 89 11.03 17.10 23.32
CA GLU A 89 10.52 16.84 21.96
C GLU A 89 11.61 16.37 20.98
N ASP A 90 12.87 16.59 21.29
CA ASP A 90 14.00 16.30 20.39
C ASP A 90 14.58 14.89 20.55
N GLU A 91 14.15 14.09 21.52
CA GLU A 91 14.68 12.75 21.74
C GLU A 91 14.31 11.77 20.63
N PHE A 92 13.11 11.88 20.05
CA PHE A 92 12.58 10.97 19.02
C PHE A 92 12.27 11.68 17.69
N PRO A 93 12.38 10.99 16.54
CA PRO A 93 12.12 11.59 15.24
C PRO A 93 10.61 11.69 14.94
N VAL A 94 9.84 12.38 15.77
CA VAL A 94 8.37 12.46 15.70
C VAL A 94 7.82 13.89 15.59
N SER A 95 8.69 14.90 15.52
CA SER A 95 8.29 16.31 15.51
C SER A 95 7.56 16.75 14.24
N HIS A 96 7.90 16.17 13.09
CA HIS A 96 7.34 16.50 11.78
C HIS A 96 6.78 15.26 11.09
N GLU A 97 5.84 15.47 10.18
CA GLU A 97 5.24 14.37 9.42
C GLU A 97 5.08 14.67 7.93
N LEU A 98 5.21 13.60 7.12
CA LEU A 98 4.87 13.58 5.72
C LEU A 98 3.78 12.52 5.50
N VAL A 99 2.59 12.94 5.04
CA VAL A 99 1.44 12.05 4.86
C VAL A 99 1.28 11.66 3.41
N LEU A 100 1.30 10.36 3.14
CA LEU A 100 1.11 9.77 1.81
C LEU A 100 -0.28 9.13 1.74
N LYS A 101 -1.18 9.72 0.95
CA LYS A 101 -2.55 9.23 0.71
C LYS A 101 -2.61 8.53 -0.63
N THR A 102 -2.04 7.33 -0.70
CA THR A 102 -1.90 6.62 -1.98
C THR A 102 -2.74 5.37 -2.07
N HIS A 103 -3.14 4.75 -0.96
CA HIS A 103 -3.96 3.56 -0.91
C HIS A 103 -5.45 3.89 -0.75
N GLU A 104 -6.31 2.94 -1.10
CA GLU A 104 -7.77 3.03 -0.96
C GLU A 104 -8.30 2.29 0.27
N ARG A 105 -7.51 1.36 0.82
CA ARG A 105 -7.85 0.57 2.00
C ARG A 105 -6.69 0.57 2.99
N ALA A 106 -6.95 -0.01 4.16
CA ALA A 106 -5.99 -0.10 5.24
C ALA A 106 -4.60 -0.57 4.78
N VAL A 107 -3.56 0.15 5.20
CA VAL A 107 -2.16 -0.18 4.93
C VAL A 107 -1.73 -1.29 5.87
N THR A 108 -1.41 -2.46 5.33
CA THR A 108 -1.06 -3.66 6.09
C THR A 108 0.39 -3.70 6.50
N THR A 109 1.27 -3.17 5.66
CA THR A 109 2.71 -3.19 5.91
C THR A 109 3.42 -2.05 5.19
N VAL A 110 4.50 -1.61 5.81
CA VAL A 110 5.42 -0.61 5.26
C VAL A 110 6.84 -1.11 5.41
N SER A 111 7.71 -0.78 4.47
CA SER A 111 9.13 -1.13 4.55
C SER A 111 9.97 -0.10 3.80
N LEU A 112 11.09 0.28 4.39
CA LEU A 112 12.06 1.19 3.80
C LEU A 112 13.24 0.42 3.18
N ASP A 113 13.73 0.90 2.05
CA ASP A 113 14.97 0.43 1.43
C ASP A 113 16.15 0.68 2.37
N PRO A 114 17.12 -0.25 2.54
CA PRO A 114 18.28 -0.09 3.40
C PRO A 114 19.12 1.18 3.18
N ALA A 115 18.97 1.82 2.02
CA ALA A 115 19.57 3.13 1.73
C ALA A 115 18.70 4.32 2.18
N GLY A 116 17.42 4.08 2.54
CA GLY A 116 16.46 5.11 2.93
C GLY A 116 15.94 5.98 1.77
N GLY A 117 16.17 5.57 0.52
CA GLY A 117 15.74 6.35 -0.66
C GLY A 117 14.35 5.98 -1.16
N ARG A 118 13.85 4.78 -0.84
CA ARG A 118 12.56 4.27 -1.31
C ARG A 118 11.74 3.68 -0.17
N LEU A 119 10.44 3.83 -0.29
CA LEU A 119 9.44 3.27 0.60
C LEU A 119 8.51 2.35 -0.20
N ALA A 120 8.30 1.15 0.29
CA ALA A 120 7.24 0.25 -0.15
C ALA A 120 6.11 0.25 0.87
N SER A 121 4.88 0.42 0.41
CA SER A 121 3.68 0.25 1.21
C SER A 121 2.76 -0.75 0.54
N ALA A 122 2.05 -1.54 1.33
CA ALA A 122 1.08 -2.49 0.83
C ALA A 122 -0.21 -2.43 1.64
N SER A 123 -1.31 -2.84 1.03
CA SER A 123 -2.64 -2.62 1.56
C SER A 123 -3.58 -3.80 1.31
N LEU A 124 -4.72 -3.76 1.99
CA LEU A 124 -5.87 -4.63 1.72
C LEU A 124 -6.52 -4.34 0.36
N ASP A 125 -6.10 -3.29 -0.36
CA ASP A 125 -6.51 -3.02 -1.74
C ASP A 125 -5.84 -3.94 -2.77
N CYS A 126 -5.06 -4.93 -2.30
CA CYS A 126 -4.31 -5.90 -3.11
C CYS A 126 -3.15 -5.29 -3.91
N THR A 127 -2.75 -4.06 -3.62
CA THR A 127 -1.65 -3.39 -4.30
C THR A 127 -0.44 -3.18 -3.41
N VAL A 128 0.73 -3.21 -4.05
CA VAL A 128 1.99 -2.73 -3.51
C VAL A 128 2.35 -1.44 -4.21
N LYS A 129 2.58 -0.39 -3.46
CA LYS A 129 2.97 0.92 -3.99
C LYS A 129 4.40 1.26 -3.61
N LEU A 130 5.16 1.67 -4.60
CA LEU A 130 6.56 2.03 -4.44
C LEU A 130 6.69 3.54 -4.56
N HIS A 131 7.32 4.14 -3.55
CA HIS A 131 7.55 5.57 -3.45
C HIS A 131 9.06 5.83 -3.51
N ASP A 132 9.45 6.86 -4.22
CA ASP A 132 10.84 7.28 -4.33
C ASP A 132 10.96 8.72 -3.81
N PHE A 133 11.60 8.89 -2.67
CA PHE A 133 11.78 10.20 -2.04
C PHE A 133 12.58 11.16 -2.93
N ALA A 134 13.46 10.62 -3.79
CA ALA A 134 14.22 11.43 -4.72
C ALA A 134 13.36 12.07 -5.82
N SER A 135 12.25 11.48 -6.17
CA SER A 135 11.34 11.98 -7.22
C SER A 135 10.16 12.79 -6.67
N MET A 136 9.85 12.69 -5.38
CA MET A 136 8.74 13.37 -4.75
C MET A 136 9.07 14.83 -4.41
N THR A 137 8.02 15.64 -4.40
CA THR A 137 8.04 17.04 -3.93
C THR A 137 6.88 17.24 -2.95
N PRO A 138 6.90 18.28 -2.10
CA PRO A 138 5.83 18.53 -1.13
C PRO A 138 4.44 18.66 -1.74
N THR A 139 4.37 19.05 -3.01
CA THR A 139 3.11 19.17 -3.75
C THR A 139 2.73 17.92 -4.55
N THR A 140 3.68 17.00 -4.77
CA THR A 140 3.46 15.78 -5.58
C THR A 140 3.93 14.58 -4.80
N LEU A 141 3.06 14.08 -3.92
CA LEU A 141 3.29 12.93 -3.05
C LEU A 141 2.57 11.71 -3.66
N ARG A 142 3.22 11.06 -4.62
CA ARG A 142 2.64 9.91 -5.31
C ARG A 142 3.61 8.74 -5.39
N ALA A 143 3.07 7.53 -5.48
CA ALA A 143 3.86 6.35 -5.81
C ALA A 143 4.32 6.45 -7.27
N PHE A 144 5.58 6.12 -7.54
CA PHE A 144 6.06 6.04 -8.92
C PHE A 144 5.58 4.76 -9.61
N ARG A 145 5.24 3.72 -8.85
CA ARG A 145 4.68 2.47 -9.36
C ARG A 145 3.66 1.88 -8.40
N SER A 146 2.56 1.40 -8.95
CA SER A 146 1.55 0.58 -8.26
C SER A 146 1.52 -0.79 -8.92
N ILE A 147 1.57 -1.84 -8.12
CA ILE A 147 1.70 -3.22 -8.56
C ILE A 147 0.63 -4.05 -7.88
N ASP A 148 -0.16 -4.78 -8.65
CA ASP A 148 -0.95 -5.89 -8.14
C ASP A 148 -0.17 -7.18 -8.43
N PRO A 149 0.37 -7.84 -7.39
CA PRO A 149 1.21 -9.02 -7.59
C PRO A 149 0.49 -10.15 -8.34
N PHE A 150 -0.83 -10.26 -8.25
CA PHE A 150 -1.61 -11.36 -8.82
C PHE A 150 -2.49 -10.99 -10.02
N VAL A 151 -2.35 -9.80 -10.59
CA VAL A 151 -3.14 -9.36 -11.74
C VAL A 151 -3.08 -10.32 -12.93
N SER A 152 -1.92 -10.90 -13.20
CA SER A 152 -1.72 -11.83 -14.32
C SER A 152 -2.44 -13.17 -14.16
N LYS A 153 -2.90 -13.50 -12.96
CA LYS A 153 -3.64 -14.73 -12.65
C LYS A 153 -5.15 -14.50 -12.54
N ARG A 154 -5.58 -13.24 -12.61
CA ARG A 154 -7.01 -12.93 -12.66
C ARG A 154 -7.55 -13.25 -14.04
N THR A 155 -8.46 -14.18 -14.11
CA THR A 155 -9.26 -14.47 -15.30
C THR A 155 -10.69 -14.00 -15.08
N ALA A 156 -11.46 -13.83 -16.14
CA ALA A 156 -12.88 -13.47 -16.04
C ALA A 156 -13.70 -14.46 -15.18
N ALA A 157 -13.23 -15.70 -15.05
CA ALA A 157 -13.86 -16.74 -14.24
C ALA A 157 -13.40 -16.78 -12.78
N SER A 158 -12.25 -16.18 -12.43
CA SER A 158 -11.74 -16.13 -11.05
C SER A 158 -11.27 -14.71 -10.73
N ALA A 159 -12.19 -13.90 -10.22
CA ALA A 159 -11.88 -12.55 -9.72
C ALA A 159 -11.40 -12.57 -8.26
N GLU A 160 -10.57 -13.55 -7.88
CA GLU A 160 -10.07 -13.66 -6.53
C GLU A 160 -9.14 -12.48 -6.22
N ALA A 161 -9.42 -11.78 -5.14
CA ALA A 161 -8.60 -10.72 -4.60
C ALA A 161 -7.66 -11.29 -3.52
N HIS A 162 -6.37 -11.00 -3.63
CA HIS A 162 -5.36 -11.47 -2.68
C HIS A 162 -4.73 -10.27 -1.96
N PRO A 163 -5.28 -9.85 -0.81
CA PRO A 163 -4.71 -8.77 -0.04
C PRO A 163 -3.25 -9.06 0.30
N VAL A 164 -2.45 -8.00 0.35
CA VAL A 164 -1.04 -8.11 0.68
C VAL A 164 -0.89 -8.11 2.19
N HIS A 165 -0.23 -9.14 2.73
CA HIS A 165 0.00 -9.27 4.17
C HIS A 165 1.34 -8.66 4.58
N LEU A 166 2.38 -8.84 3.76
CA LEU A 166 3.71 -8.34 4.06
C LEU A 166 4.45 -7.91 2.81
N VAL A 167 5.15 -6.79 2.93
CA VAL A 167 6.22 -6.38 2.01
C VAL A 167 7.42 -5.98 2.86
N GLU A 168 8.58 -6.57 2.57
CA GLU A 168 9.82 -6.29 3.28
C GLU A 168 10.99 -6.20 2.30
N PHE A 169 11.73 -5.09 2.32
CA PHE A 169 12.98 -4.98 1.58
C PHE A 169 14.02 -5.93 2.13
N ASN A 170 14.86 -6.47 1.25
CA ASN A 170 16.01 -7.25 1.67
C ASN A 170 16.99 -6.33 2.41
N PRO A 171 17.25 -6.55 3.70
CA PRO A 171 18.07 -5.66 4.50
C PRO A 171 19.55 -5.63 4.08
N LEU A 172 20.01 -6.68 3.40
CA LEU A 172 21.40 -6.82 2.95
C LEU A 172 21.61 -6.31 1.52
N ALA A 173 20.66 -6.54 0.63
CA ALA A 173 20.85 -6.27 -0.80
C ALA A 173 20.06 -5.04 -1.30
N GLY A 174 18.97 -4.64 -0.66
CA GLY A 174 18.15 -3.49 -1.05
C GLY A 174 17.51 -3.53 -2.45
N GLY A 175 17.87 -4.50 -3.27
CA GLY A 175 17.40 -4.62 -4.65
C GLY A 175 16.14 -5.46 -4.83
N ALA A 176 15.71 -6.15 -3.79
CA ALA A 176 14.58 -7.09 -3.83
C ALA A 176 13.66 -6.89 -2.61
N LEU A 177 12.36 -7.11 -2.85
CA LEU A 177 11.32 -7.11 -1.84
C LEU A 177 10.70 -8.50 -1.73
N LEU A 178 10.54 -9.00 -0.53
CA LEU A 178 9.67 -10.15 -0.27
C LEU A 178 8.23 -9.65 -0.22
N CYS A 179 7.37 -10.22 -1.05
CA CYS A 179 5.95 -9.92 -1.08
C CYS A 179 5.14 -11.17 -0.73
N VAL A 180 4.37 -11.07 0.34
CA VAL A 180 3.48 -12.11 0.85
C VAL A 180 2.04 -11.62 0.75
N CYS A 181 1.21 -12.40 0.07
CA CYS A 181 -0.22 -12.12 -0.08
C CYS A 181 -1.04 -13.27 0.52
N ALA A 182 -2.35 -13.08 0.64
CA ALA A 182 -3.30 -14.14 0.99
C ALA A 182 -3.38 -15.20 -0.12
N HIS A 183 -2.25 -15.82 -0.44
CA HIS A 183 -2.07 -16.82 -1.48
C HIS A 183 -0.95 -17.79 -1.09
N PRO A 184 -0.98 -19.06 -1.53
CA PRO A 184 0.07 -20.03 -1.21
C PRO A 184 1.45 -19.75 -1.83
N GLN A 185 1.58 -18.76 -2.69
CA GLN A 185 2.82 -18.42 -3.38
C GLN A 185 3.31 -17.05 -2.93
N ALA A 186 4.46 -16.99 -2.31
CA ALA A 186 5.16 -15.73 -2.10
C ALA A 186 5.94 -15.33 -3.36
N ARG A 187 6.22 -14.04 -3.49
CA ARG A 187 6.91 -13.46 -4.63
C ARG A 187 8.07 -12.58 -4.18
N ILE A 188 9.07 -12.54 -5.02
CA ILE A 188 10.16 -11.57 -4.90
C ILE A 188 9.97 -10.53 -6.01
N ILE A 189 9.89 -9.28 -5.62
CA ILE A 189 9.70 -8.13 -6.49
C ILE A 189 10.98 -7.30 -6.49
N SER A 190 11.38 -6.74 -7.63
CA SER A 190 12.51 -5.83 -7.69
C SER A 190 12.15 -4.49 -7.03
N ARG A 191 13.16 -3.70 -6.67
CA ARG A 191 12.95 -2.33 -6.17
C ARG A 191 12.27 -1.39 -7.19
N ASP A 192 12.25 -1.78 -8.46
CA ASP A 192 11.58 -1.04 -9.54
C ASP A 192 10.17 -1.56 -9.85
N GLY A 193 9.78 -2.66 -9.18
CA GLY A 193 8.43 -3.20 -9.22
C GLY A 193 8.21 -4.35 -10.19
N ASP A 194 9.27 -4.97 -10.71
CA ASP A 194 9.15 -6.13 -11.56
C ASP A 194 9.20 -7.43 -10.74
N ILE A 195 8.38 -8.42 -11.09
CA ILE A 195 8.37 -9.70 -10.41
C ILE A 195 9.58 -10.52 -10.84
N LEU A 196 10.54 -10.71 -9.93
CA LEU A 196 11.78 -11.47 -10.19
C LEU A 196 11.55 -12.97 -10.05
N THR A 197 10.90 -13.38 -8.96
CA THR A 197 10.73 -14.79 -8.63
C THR A 197 9.33 -15.02 -8.05
N GLU A 198 8.70 -16.10 -8.46
CA GLU A 198 7.47 -16.63 -7.87
C GLU A 198 7.77 -18.03 -7.34
N PHE A 199 7.58 -18.24 -6.05
CA PHE A 199 7.81 -19.55 -5.43
C PHE A 199 6.70 -20.53 -5.78
N VAL A 200 7.05 -21.82 -5.80
CA VAL A 200 6.12 -22.86 -6.17
C VAL A 200 4.99 -23.00 -5.15
N LYS A 201 3.79 -23.29 -5.65
CA LYS A 201 2.64 -23.70 -4.83
C LYS A 201 2.76 -25.17 -4.48
N GLY A 202 2.41 -25.53 -3.25
CA GLY A 202 2.32 -26.92 -2.81
C GLY A 202 1.12 -27.65 -3.40
N ASP A 203 1.20 -28.97 -3.40
CA ASP A 203 0.09 -29.84 -3.79
C ASP A 203 -0.84 -30.07 -2.59
N MET A 204 -2.08 -29.62 -2.68
CA MET A 204 -3.08 -29.75 -1.60
C MET A 204 -3.52 -31.21 -1.35
N TYR A 205 -3.27 -32.10 -2.28
CA TYR A 205 -3.61 -33.52 -2.14
C TYR A 205 -2.55 -34.34 -1.37
N LEU A 206 -1.33 -33.79 -1.23
CA LEU A 206 -0.29 -34.40 -0.42
C LEU A 206 -0.53 -34.12 1.07
N ARG A 207 -0.69 -35.19 1.85
CA ARG A 207 -0.87 -35.10 3.31
C ARG A 207 0.43 -34.83 4.07
N ASP A 208 1.56 -35.25 3.49
CA ASP A 208 2.87 -35.06 4.09
C ASP A 208 3.43 -33.66 3.77
N MET A 209 3.43 -32.80 4.79
CA MET A 209 3.91 -31.41 4.66
C MET A 209 5.41 -31.31 4.37
N HIS A 210 6.21 -32.33 4.73
CA HIS A 210 7.64 -32.34 4.43
C HIS A 210 7.91 -32.56 2.94
N ASN A 211 7.14 -33.44 2.31
CA ASN A 211 7.31 -33.78 0.90
C ASN A 211 6.62 -32.81 -0.07
N THR A 212 5.77 -31.92 0.44
CA THR A 212 5.14 -30.88 -0.37
C THR A 212 6.12 -29.77 -0.68
N LYS A 213 6.29 -29.40 -1.97
CA LYS A 213 7.30 -28.43 -2.44
C LYS A 213 6.93 -26.96 -2.26
N GLY A 214 5.89 -26.64 -1.54
CA GLY A 214 5.44 -25.26 -1.31
C GLY A 214 4.29 -25.23 -0.32
N HIS A 215 3.86 -24.02 0.08
CA HIS A 215 2.67 -23.87 0.91
C HIS A 215 1.42 -24.36 0.17
N ILE A 216 0.53 -25.02 0.88
CA ILE A 216 -0.74 -25.52 0.34
C ILE A 216 -1.90 -24.57 0.60
N SER A 217 -1.76 -23.69 1.57
CA SER A 217 -2.73 -22.66 1.95
C SER A 217 -2.06 -21.30 2.01
N GLU A 218 -2.83 -20.26 2.29
CA GLU A 218 -2.35 -18.87 2.33
C GLU A 218 -1.17 -18.68 3.28
N ILE A 219 -0.29 -17.78 2.89
CA ILE A 219 0.86 -17.35 3.67
C ILE A 219 0.43 -16.15 4.52
N THR A 220 0.78 -16.17 5.78
CA THR A 220 0.42 -15.13 6.74
C THR A 220 1.48 -14.04 6.84
N THR A 221 2.75 -14.42 6.84
CA THR A 221 3.87 -13.51 7.01
C THR A 221 5.17 -14.14 6.49
N GLY A 222 6.25 -13.37 6.53
CA GLY A 222 7.59 -13.84 6.17
C GLY A 222 8.65 -12.85 6.63
N THR A 223 9.90 -13.20 6.47
CA THR A 223 11.03 -12.29 6.70
C THR A 223 12.29 -12.79 6.01
N TRP A 224 13.24 -11.89 5.82
CA TRP A 224 14.54 -12.23 5.24
C TRP A 224 15.48 -12.85 6.24
N HIS A 225 16.42 -13.63 5.72
CA HIS A 225 17.51 -14.15 6.52
C HIS A 225 18.49 -13.02 6.93
N PRO A 226 18.94 -12.97 8.19
CA PRO A 226 19.72 -11.84 8.67
C PRO A 226 21.13 -11.73 8.09
N THR A 227 21.72 -12.83 7.61
CA THR A 227 23.11 -12.86 7.11
C THR A 227 23.26 -13.34 5.67
N ASP A 228 22.23 -14.00 5.10
CA ASP A 228 22.25 -14.46 3.71
C ASP A 228 21.17 -13.75 2.88
N LYS A 229 21.61 -12.93 1.93
CA LYS A 229 20.71 -12.14 1.06
C LYS A 229 19.78 -12.97 0.16
N ASN A 230 20.09 -14.26 -0.03
CA ASN A 230 19.33 -15.12 -0.92
C ASN A 230 18.27 -15.96 -0.20
N LEU A 231 18.25 -15.94 1.13
CA LEU A 231 17.33 -16.75 1.90
C LEU A 231 16.22 -15.89 2.52
N CYS A 232 15.01 -16.45 2.52
CA CYS A 232 13.86 -15.90 3.24
C CYS A 232 13.03 -17.03 3.84
N VAL A 233 12.24 -16.71 4.85
CA VAL A 233 11.28 -17.62 5.46
C VAL A 233 9.87 -17.09 5.27
N THR A 234 8.91 -17.99 5.07
CA THR A 234 7.48 -17.70 5.04
C THR A 234 6.74 -18.58 6.03
N ALA A 235 5.74 -18.02 6.68
CA ALA A 235 4.84 -18.71 7.59
C ALA A 235 3.47 -18.86 6.95
N GLY A 236 2.86 -20.03 7.04
CA GLY A 236 1.58 -20.31 6.41
C GLY A 236 0.51 -20.80 7.38
N THR A 237 -0.72 -20.77 6.92
CA THR A 237 -1.87 -21.35 7.63
C THR A 237 -1.86 -22.90 7.58
N ASP A 238 -0.90 -23.49 6.88
CA ASP A 238 -0.67 -24.93 6.77
C ASP A 238 0.20 -25.52 7.90
N SER A 239 0.42 -24.78 8.98
CA SER A 239 1.26 -25.17 10.14
C SER A 239 2.74 -25.30 9.77
N THR A 240 3.20 -24.66 8.70
CA THR A 240 4.60 -24.74 8.28
C THR A 240 5.29 -23.40 8.24
N LEU A 241 6.60 -23.40 8.55
CA LEU A 241 7.53 -22.37 8.16
C LEU A 241 8.40 -22.93 7.04
N ARG A 242 8.48 -22.25 5.91
CA ARG A 242 9.27 -22.68 4.76
C ARG A 242 10.39 -21.72 4.47
N ILE A 243 11.59 -22.24 4.34
CA ILE A 243 12.80 -21.49 4.03
C ILE A 243 13.04 -21.64 2.54
N TRP A 244 13.18 -20.50 1.86
CA TRP A 244 13.33 -20.41 0.42
C TRP A 244 14.69 -19.83 0.04
N ASP A 245 15.21 -20.32 -1.08
CA ASP A 245 16.30 -19.68 -1.79
C ASP A 245 15.75 -18.93 -3.00
N VAL A 246 16.02 -17.64 -3.09
CA VAL A 246 15.57 -16.77 -4.20
C VAL A 246 16.02 -17.32 -5.56
N ASN A 247 17.17 -17.98 -5.61
CA ASN A 247 17.71 -18.57 -6.83
C ASN A 247 17.02 -19.89 -7.22
N ASN A 248 16.35 -20.56 -6.26
CA ASN A 248 15.65 -21.82 -6.50
C ASN A 248 14.14 -21.69 -6.25
N LYS A 249 13.41 -21.26 -7.27
CA LYS A 249 11.95 -21.09 -7.20
C LYS A 249 11.13 -22.39 -7.21
N ARG A 250 11.74 -23.53 -7.52
CA ARG A 250 11.04 -24.81 -7.75
C ARG A 250 10.81 -25.65 -6.49
N SER A 251 11.53 -25.34 -5.43
CA SER A 251 11.40 -26.04 -4.15
C SER A 251 11.92 -25.18 -3.01
N GLN A 252 11.34 -25.33 -1.83
CA GLN A 252 11.92 -24.80 -0.60
C GLN A 252 13.26 -25.47 -0.30
N LYS A 253 14.13 -24.76 0.43
CA LYS A 253 15.38 -25.27 0.94
C LYS A 253 15.15 -26.18 2.15
N ASP A 254 14.36 -25.68 3.12
CA ASP A 254 13.97 -26.41 4.33
C ASP A 254 12.49 -26.17 4.64
N VAL A 255 11.90 -27.11 5.40
CA VAL A 255 10.54 -26.98 5.90
C VAL A 255 10.49 -27.36 7.39
N ILE A 256 9.89 -26.50 8.17
CA ILE A 256 9.62 -26.71 9.58
C ILE A 256 8.13 -26.95 9.71
N VAL A 257 7.74 -28.14 10.14
CA VAL A 257 6.34 -28.49 10.38
C VAL A 257 6.07 -28.38 11.88
N PHE A 258 5.32 -27.37 12.27
CA PHE A 258 4.90 -27.21 13.65
C PHE A 258 3.69 -28.10 13.94
N LYS A 259 3.77 -28.87 15.02
CA LYS A 259 2.68 -29.75 15.49
C LYS A 259 2.10 -29.18 16.76
N SER A 260 0.90 -28.59 16.65
CA SER A 260 0.16 -28.14 17.82
C SER A 260 -0.18 -29.29 18.75
N LYS A 261 -0.06 -29.06 20.05
CA LYS A 261 -0.46 -29.97 21.10
C LYS A 261 -1.77 -29.57 21.78
N ALA A 262 -2.40 -28.49 21.27
CA ALA A 262 -3.70 -28.05 21.76
C ALA A 262 -4.78 -29.10 21.49
N ALA A 263 -5.69 -29.25 22.44
CA ALA A 263 -6.80 -30.20 22.33
C ALA A 263 -7.68 -29.85 21.12
N GLY A 264 -8.02 -30.86 20.31
CA GLY A 264 -8.87 -30.69 19.13
C GLY A 264 -8.17 -30.12 17.88
N SER A 265 -6.87 -29.76 17.94
CA SER A 265 -6.14 -29.19 16.81
C SER A 265 -5.78 -30.24 15.73
N ALA A 266 -5.91 -31.52 16.00
CA ALA A 266 -5.41 -32.61 15.16
C ALA A 266 -3.92 -32.43 14.76
N GLY A 267 -3.14 -31.77 15.60
CA GLY A 267 -1.74 -31.43 15.36
C GLY A 267 -1.50 -30.26 14.38
N ARG A 268 -2.54 -29.54 13.95
CA ARG A 268 -2.44 -28.42 13.02
C ARG A 268 -2.83 -27.10 13.69
N THR A 269 -2.13 -26.04 13.33
CA THR A 269 -2.45 -24.66 13.74
C THR A 269 -1.90 -23.70 12.69
N LYS A 270 -2.45 -22.50 12.63
CA LYS A 270 -1.93 -21.46 11.73
C LYS A 270 -0.68 -20.85 12.35
N MET A 271 0.38 -20.67 11.57
CA MET A 271 1.50 -19.83 11.96
C MET A 271 1.11 -18.37 11.73
N THR A 272 1.26 -17.52 12.74
CA THR A 272 0.72 -16.15 12.72
C THR A 272 1.79 -15.08 12.53
N ALA A 273 2.99 -15.28 13.11
CA ALA A 273 4.10 -14.36 12.99
C ALA A 273 5.43 -15.11 12.96
N VAL A 274 6.44 -14.48 12.36
CA VAL A 274 7.80 -15.01 12.29
C VAL A 274 8.81 -13.86 12.38
N ALA A 275 9.90 -14.08 13.09
CA ALA A 275 11.05 -13.19 13.14
C ALA A 275 12.35 -14.00 13.01
N TRP A 276 13.29 -13.45 12.25
CA TRP A 276 14.62 -14.06 12.06
C TRP A 276 15.70 -13.02 12.18
N LYS A 277 16.52 -13.11 13.20
CA LYS A 277 17.64 -12.18 13.42
C LYS A 277 18.93 -12.90 13.80
N ALA A 278 20.05 -12.25 13.54
CA ALA A 278 21.36 -12.70 13.99
C ALA A 278 21.50 -12.41 15.49
N SER A 279 22.11 -13.35 16.23
CA SER A 279 22.55 -13.12 17.61
C SER A 279 23.97 -12.54 17.63
N ALA A 280 24.30 -11.79 18.67
CA ALA A 280 25.65 -11.28 18.92
C ALA A 280 26.71 -12.39 18.99
N GLN A 281 26.32 -13.64 19.21
CA GLN A 281 27.22 -14.81 19.26
C GLN A 281 27.42 -15.45 17.87
N GLY A 282 26.93 -14.82 16.78
CA GLY A 282 27.09 -15.32 15.42
C GLY A 282 26.15 -16.46 15.03
N SER A 283 25.25 -16.88 15.92
CA SER A 283 24.18 -17.81 15.60
C SER A 283 22.89 -17.06 15.27
N ASN A 284 22.15 -17.51 14.28
CA ASN A 284 20.86 -16.92 13.95
C ASN A 284 19.76 -17.49 14.87
N VAL A 285 18.75 -16.70 15.16
CA VAL A 285 17.57 -17.11 15.93
C VAL A 285 16.34 -16.92 15.08
N LEU A 286 15.57 -17.98 14.89
CA LEU A 286 14.30 -17.98 14.21
C LEU A 286 13.19 -18.27 15.22
N ILE A 287 12.22 -17.38 15.32
CA ILE A 287 11.07 -17.54 16.23
C ILE A 287 9.79 -17.46 15.41
N GLY A 288 8.89 -18.39 15.66
CA GLY A 288 7.55 -18.43 15.09
C GLY A 288 6.48 -18.42 16.16
N ALA A 289 5.39 -17.71 15.92
CA ALA A 289 4.17 -17.79 16.72
C ALA A 289 3.10 -18.59 16.00
N ALA A 290 2.27 -19.26 16.78
CA ALA A 290 1.15 -20.04 16.30
C ALA A 290 -0.18 -19.58 16.95
N LEU A 291 -1.28 -19.78 16.23
CA LEU A 291 -2.63 -19.39 16.68
C LEU A 291 -3.10 -20.13 17.95
N ASP A 292 -2.48 -21.27 18.28
CA ASP A 292 -2.71 -21.97 19.55
C ASP A 292 -2.07 -21.27 20.77
N GLY A 293 -1.47 -20.11 20.57
CA GLY A 293 -0.78 -19.33 21.59
C GLY A 293 0.65 -19.78 21.85
N SER A 294 1.18 -20.72 21.07
CA SER A 294 2.54 -21.23 21.25
C SER A 294 3.57 -20.34 20.55
N LEU A 295 4.74 -20.20 21.18
CA LEU A 295 5.96 -19.63 20.59
C LEU A 295 7.00 -20.72 20.43
N VAL A 296 7.64 -20.80 19.27
CA VAL A 296 8.66 -21.79 18.94
C VAL A 296 9.93 -21.08 18.53
N MET A 297 11.03 -21.45 19.14
CA MET A 297 12.36 -20.91 18.84
C MET A 297 13.26 -21.99 18.25
N TYR A 298 13.93 -21.66 17.16
CA TYR A 298 14.98 -22.45 16.52
C TYR A 298 16.28 -21.69 16.54
N GLY A 299 17.37 -22.36 16.92
CA GLY A 299 18.71 -21.79 16.90
C GLY A 299 19.51 -22.27 15.70
N GLY A 300 20.45 -21.43 15.27
CA GLY A 300 21.39 -21.75 14.20
C GLY A 300 20.85 -21.56 12.78
N ASN A 301 21.62 -22.08 11.83
CA ASN A 301 21.32 -22.00 10.39
C ASN A 301 20.76 -23.32 9.83
N GLY A 302 20.22 -24.17 10.70
CA GLY A 302 19.71 -25.50 10.40
C GLY A 302 20.67 -26.65 10.76
N PRO A 303 20.24 -27.89 10.63
CA PRO A 303 18.90 -28.32 10.27
C PRO A 303 17.87 -28.02 11.38
N PHE A 304 16.70 -27.51 11.00
CA PHE A 304 15.64 -27.08 11.92
C PHE A 304 14.72 -28.25 12.35
N THR A 305 15.32 -29.35 12.77
CA THR A 305 14.59 -30.58 13.09
C THR A 305 13.91 -30.55 14.46
N ARG A 306 14.52 -29.85 15.42
CA ARG A 306 13.99 -29.72 16.77
C ARG A 306 14.03 -28.25 17.21
N PRO A 307 12.98 -27.73 17.85
CA PRO A 307 13.02 -26.42 18.45
C PRO A 307 14.05 -26.37 19.60
N ALA A 308 14.75 -25.25 19.69
CA ALA A 308 15.62 -24.94 20.82
C ALA A 308 14.83 -24.57 22.08
N GLY A 309 13.62 -23.99 21.88
CA GLY A 309 12.66 -23.66 22.92
C GLY A 309 11.25 -23.68 22.38
N GLU A 310 10.30 -24.12 23.21
CA GLU A 310 8.87 -24.09 22.91
C GLU A 310 8.13 -23.60 24.15
N ILE A 311 7.41 -22.50 24.03
CA ILE A 311 6.51 -21.99 25.06
C ILE A 311 5.09 -22.23 24.59
N ARG A 312 4.32 -22.92 25.41
CA ARG A 312 2.88 -23.09 25.19
C ARG A 312 2.15 -22.01 25.97
N GLU A 313 1.01 -21.59 25.44
CA GLU A 313 0.20 -20.57 26.10
C GLU A 313 0.98 -19.27 26.39
N ALA A 314 1.93 -18.94 25.51
CA ALA A 314 2.62 -17.66 25.55
C ALA A 314 1.62 -16.50 25.42
N HIS A 315 0.62 -16.66 24.56
CA HIS A 315 -0.55 -15.80 24.44
C HIS A 315 -1.83 -16.64 24.55
N LYS A 316 -2.97 -15.96 24.71
CA LYS A 316 -4.27 -16.63 24.78
C LYS A 316 -4.52 -17.47 23.53
N PRO A 317 -4.86 -18.75 23.62
CA PRO A 317 -5.18 -19.59 22.48
C PRO A 317 -6.34 -18.99 21.64
N GLN A 318 -6.27 -19.18 20.32
CA GLN A 318 -7.23 -18.67 19.34
C GLN A 318 -7.24 -17.14 19.22
N THR A 319 -6.27 -16.42 19.79
CA THR A 319 -6.01 -15.03 19.51
C THR A 319 -4.81 -14.89 18.57
N TRP A 320 -4.86 -13.90 17.68
CA TRP A 320 -3.81 -13.72 16.68
C TRP A 320 -2.59 -13.03 17.30
N THR A 321 -1.47 -13.73 17.43
CA THR A 321 -0.19 -13.10 17.77
C THR A 321 0.38 -12.50 16.49
N SER A 322 0.26 -11.18 16.35
CA SER A 322 0.55 -10.51 15.08
C SER A 322 2.00 -10.04 14.95
N GLY A 323 2.61 -9.59 16.04
CA GLY A 323 3.94 -9.01 16.01
C GLY A 323 4.94 -9.80 16.84
N ILE A 324 6.09 -10.08 16.25
CA ILE A 324 7.28 -10.59 16.94
C ILE A 324 8.47 -9.81 16.42
N ASP A 325 9.33 -9.36 17.31
CA ASP A 325 10.65 -8.87 16.94
C ASP A 325 11.72 -9.30 17.96
N ILE A 326 12.95 -9.35 17.51
CA ILE A 326 14.11 -9.78 18.29
C ILE A 326 15.06 -8.59 18.39
N SER A 327 15.62 -8.36 19.56
CA SER A 327 16.61 -7.30 19.76
C SER A 327 17.85 -7.49 18.87
N SER A 328 18.60 -6.43 18.62
CA SER A 328 19.80 -6.47 17.76
C SER A 328 20.89 -7.40 18.29
N ASP A 329 20.93 -7.64 19.61
CA ASP A 329 21.84 -8.57 20.25
C ASP A 329 21.35 -10.03 20.25
N GLY A 330 20.10 -10.28 19.80
CA GLY A 330 19.49 -11.61 19.75
C GLY A 330 19.08 -12.17 21.11
N ARG A 331 19.08 -11.37 22.18
CA ARG A 331 18.80 -11.84 23.55
C ARG A 331 17.35 -11.67 23.94
N MET A 332 16.76 -10.57 23.58
CA MET A 332 15.41 -10.23 23.99
C MET A 332 14.45 -10.40 22.81
N VAL A 333 13.28 -10.89 23.11
CA VAL A 333 12.18 -11.06 22.15
C VAL A 333 10.97 -10.33 22.68
N VAL A 334 10.35 -9.54 21.85
CA VAL A 334 9.07 -8.90 22.15
C VAL A 334 7.99 -9.54 21.30
N THR A 335 6.84 -9.79 21.90
CA THR A 335 5.65 -10.32 21.22
C THR A 335 4.44 -9.46 21.53
N ARG A 336 3.59 -9.27 20.51
CA ARG A 336 2.30 -8.59 20.61
C ARG A 336 1.19 -9.55 20.24
N GLY A 337 0.30 -9.83 21.18
CA GLY A 337 -0.85 -10.71 20.98
C GLY A 337 -2.16 -9.95 20.74
N GLY A 338 -3.15 -10.63 20.17
CA GLY A 338 -4.53 -10.19 20.10
C GLY A 338 -5.28 -10.31 21.46
N ASP A 339 -4.58 -10.76 22.48
CA ASP A 339 -5.03 -10.79 23.88
C ASP A 339 -4.79 -9.46 24.60
N ASP A 340 -4.51 -8.38 23.86
CA ASP A 340 -4.17 -7.06 24.39
C ASP A 340 -2.95 -7.05 25.32
N LEU A 341 -2.02 -7.98 25.11
CA LEU A 341 -0.79 -8.07 25.88
C LEU A 341 0.44 -7.93 25.00
N ILE A 342 1.41 -7.16 25.49
CA ILE A 342 2.79 -7.18 25.00
C ILE A 342 3.63 -7.91 26.03
N LYS A 343 4.43 -8.86 25.59
CA LYS A 343 5.30 -9.69 26.46
C LYS A 343 6.74 -9.63 26.01
N LEU A 344 7.64 -9.63 26.98
CA LEU A 344 9.08 -9.63 26.79
C LEU A 344 9.65 -10.97 27.26
N TRP A 345 10.52 -11.56 26.44
CA TRP A 345 11.12 -12.89 26.68
C TRP A 345 12.63 -12.83 26.54
N ASP A 346 13.32 -13.71 27.30
CA ASP A 346 14.75 -13.93 27.16
C ASP A 346 15.01 -15.21 26.34
N THR A 347 15.78 -15.12 25.26
CA THR A 347 16.12 -16.27 24.42
C THR A 347 16.94 -17.34 25.12
N ARG A 348 17.69 -16.98 26.16
CA ARG A 348 18.49 -17.92 26.94
C ARG A 348 17.65 -18.73 27.94
N LYS A 349 16.58 -18.11 28.44
CA LYS A 349 15.65 -18.71 29.38
C LYS A 349 14.23 -18.58 28.82
N PHE A 350 14.02 -19.28 27.70
CA PHE A 350 12.78 -19.22 26.93
C PHE A 350 11.71 -20.11 27.56
N ASP A 351 11.14 -19.65 28.68
CA ASP A 351 10.11 -20.38 29.44
C ASP A 351 8.99 -19.45 29.92
N LYS A 352 9.33 -18.36 30.60
CA LYS A 352 8.37 -17.42 31.18
C LYS A 352 8.63 -16.00 30.68
N PRO A 353 7.59 -15.17 30.53
CA PRO A 353 7.79 -13.78 30.17
C PRO A 353 8.50 -13.04 31.32
N LEU A 354 9.44 -12.17 30.97
CA LEU A 354 10.09 -11.29 31.94
C LEU A 354 9.15 -10.17 32.37
N VAL A 355 8.48 -9.56 31.42
CA VAL A 355 7.54 -8.47 31.62
C VAL A 355 6.30 -8.71 30.78
N THR A 356 5.14 -8.34 31.30
CA THR A 356 3.86 -8.38 30.60
C THR A 356 3.14 -7.06 30.86
N VAL A 357 2.71 -6.40 29.79
CA VAL A 357 1.99 -5.12 29.86
C VAL A 357 0.76 -5.18 28.98
N SER A 358 -0.34 -4.57 29.43
CA SER A 358 -1.55 -4.43 28.63
C SER A 358 -1.39 -3.33 27.58
N HIS A 359 -1.81 -3.59 26.37
CA HIS A 359 -1.78 -2.64 25.27
C HIS A 359 -2.93 -2.95 24.30
N LEU A 360 -3.75 -1.94 23.97
CA LEU A 360 -4.87 -2.12 23.06
C LEU A 360 -4.39 -2.59 21.70
N SER A 361 -4.68 -3.84 21.38
CA SER A 361 -4.27 -4.50 20.17
C SER A 361 -5.27 -4.27 19.03
N THR A 362 -4.75 -4.31 17.81
CA THR A 362 -5.55 -4.29 16.58
C THR A 362 -5.57 -5.64 15.88
N SER A 363 -4.97 -6.65 16.49
CA SER A 363 -4.66 -7.94 15.85
C SER A 363 -5.89 -8.73 15.42
N ASP A 364 -7.02 -8.55 16.10
CA ASP A 364 -8.26 -9.24 15.74
C ASP A 364 -8.87 -8.71 14.44
N ILE A 365 -8.74 -7.42 14.19
CA ILE A 365 -9.24 -6.77 12.96
C ILE A 365 -8.15 -6.77 11.88
N PHE A 366 -6.90 -6.48 12.30
CA PHE A 366 -5.74 -6.39 11.42
C PHE A 366 -4.65 -7.37 11.86
N PRO A 367 -4.67 -8.62 11.37
CA PRO A 367 -3.70 -9.64 11.75
C PRO A 367 -2.26 -9.33 11.35
N THR A 368 -2.04 -8.30 10.56
CA THR A 368 -0.72 -7.83 10.12
C THR A 368 -0.11 -6.76 11.04
N SER A 369 -0.79 -6.38 12.15
CA SER A 369 -0.25 -5.44 13.12
C SER A 369 1.11 -5.90 13.63
N ASN A 370 2.08 -4.99 13.69
CA ASN A 370 3.43 -5.36 14.06
C ASN A 370 3.93 -4.64 15.33
N ILE A 371 5.06 -5.08 15.82
CA ILE A 371 5.88 -4.47 16.86
C ILE A 371 7.34 -4.57 16.40
N ARG A 372 8.12 -3.53 16.61
CA ARG A 372 9.52 -3.48 16.16
C ARG A 372 10.42 -2.89 17.24
N TYR A 373 11.63 -3.42 17.36
CA TYR A 373 12.71 -2.74 18.09
C TYR A 373 13.21 -1.54 17.29
N SER A 374 13.62 -0.49 17.99
CA SER A 374 14.44 0.55 17.37
C SER A 374 15.74 -0.05 16.84
N PRO A 375 16.41 0.58 15.88
CA PRO A 375 17.63 0.05 15.27
C PRO A 375 18.71 -0.32 16.27
N ASN A 376 18.84 0.46 17.34
CA ASN A 376 19.80 0.24 18.41
C ASN A 376 19.25 -0.63 19.56
N SER A 377 18.00 -1.07 19.45
CA SER A 377 17.27 -1.78 20.50
C SER A 377 17.16 -1.03 21.84
N THR A 378 17.27 0.30 21.79
CA THR A 378 17.07 1.19 22.94
C THR A 378 15.60 1.41 23.26
N SER A 379 14.72 1.24 22.28
CA SER A 379 13.27 1.44 22.40
C SER A 379 12.51 0.41 21.57
N ILE A 380 11.24 0.26 21.83
CA ILE A 380 10.32 -0.60 21.07
C ILE A 380 9.20 0.28 20.55
N ILE A 381 8.84 0.14 19.27
CA ILE A 381 7.74 0.88 18.66
C ILE A 381 6.56 -0.04 18.32
N THR A 382 5.36 0.46 18.58
CA THR A 382 4.12 -0.24 18.21
C THR A 382 2.97 0.76 18.01
N GLY A 383 2.05 0.42 17.13
CA GLY A 383 0.83 1.18 16.93
C GLY A 383 -0.30 0.71 17.85
N SER A 384 -1.26 1.56 18.17
CA SER A 384 -2.44 1.20 18.96
C SER A 384 -3.73 1.21 18.13
N ALA A 385 -4.80 0.63 18.68
CA ALA A 385 -6.13 0.67 18.09
C ALA A 385 -6.71 2.11 18.02
N THR A 386 -6.23 3.00 18.86
CA THR A 386 -6.67 4.40 18.94
C THR A 386 -5.93 5.34 17.96
N GLY A 387 -4.93 4.82 17.23
CA GLY A 387 -4.17 5.61 16.27
C GLY A 387 -2.93 6.30 16.86
N HIS A 388 -2.50 5.91 18.04
CA HIS A 388 -1.29 6.41 18.66
C HIS A 388 -0.10 5.51 18.36
N LEU A 389 1.03 6.13 18.12
CA LEU A 389 2.33 5.47 18.12
C LEU A 389 2.87 5.46 19.55
N HIS A 390 3.17 4.29 20.06
CA HIS A 390 3.78 4.11 21.36
C HIS A 390 5.27 3.75 21.17
N ILE A 391 6.12 4.49 21.85
CA ILE A 391 7.54 4.19 22.00
C ILE A 391 7.71 3.68 23.42
N LEU A 392 8.11 2.42 23.56
CA LEU A 392 8.18 1.71 24.84
C LEU A 392 9.63 1.45 25.23
N ASN A 393 9.90 1.49 26.52
CA ASN A 393 11.16 1.09 27.09
C ASN A 393 11.35 -0.44 26.98
N PRO A 394 12.48 -0.93 26.45
CA PRO A 394 12.68 -2.37 26.27
C PRO A 394 12.88 -3.14 27.57
N GLY A 395 13.15 -2.48 28.70
CA GLY A 395 13.36 -3.14 29.99
C GLY A 395 12.07 -3.42 30.74
N ASN A 396 11.11 -2.50 30.71
CA ASN A 396 9.87 -2.57 31.50
C ASN A 396 8.59 -2.49 30.66
N LEU A 397 8.72 -2.29 29.33
CA LEU A 397 7.60 -2.12 28.38
C LEU A 397 6.66 -0.94 28.70
N GLN A 398 7.09 -0.01 29.55
CA GLN A 398 6.34 1.20 29.82
C GLN A 398 6.50 2.20 28.68
N PRO A 399 5.46 2.98 28.35
CA PRO A 399 5.55 4.00 27.32
C PRO A 399 6.48 5.13 27.76
N GLU A 400 7.53 5.39 26.97
CA GLU A 400 8.41 6.55 27.11
C GLU A 400 7.79 7.74 26.38
N HIS A 401 7.24 7.49 25.19
CA HIS A 401 6.60 8.52 24.40
C HIS A 401 5.36 7.98 23.70
N VAL A 402 4.27 8.74 23.72
CA VAL A 402 3.01 8.40 23.05
C VAL A 402 2.61 9.55 22.13
N THR A 403 2.51 9.26 20.86
CA THR A 403 2.26 10.28 19.83
C THR A 403 0.99 9.95 19.07
N PRO A 404 -0.04 10.83 19.04
CA PRO A 404 -1.20 10.64 18.19
C PRO A 404 -0.80 10.83 16.71
N ILE A 405 -1.02 9.84 15.86
CA ILE A 405 -0.73 9.91 14.42
C ILE A 405 -2.02 10.09 13.64
N THR A 406 -3.01 9.26 13.91
CA THR A 406 -4.29 9.29 13.22
C THR A 406 -5.42 9.46 14.23
N SER A 407 -6.37 10.32 13.93
CA SER A 407 -7.53 10.50 14.79
C SER A 407 -8.52 9.34 14.59
N GLY A 408 -8.66 8.49 15.61
CA GLY A 408 -9.66 7.42 15.64
C GLY A 408 -9.45 6.25 14.66
N SER A 409 -8.30 6.17 14.03
CA SER A 409 -7.97 5.10 13.08
C SER A 409 -6.76 4.31 13.55
N ALA A 410 -6.86 2.98 13.61
CA ALA A 410 -5.81 2.11 14.13
C ALA A 410 -4.50 2.23 13.34
N LEU A 411 -3.37 2.26 14.05
CA LEU A 411 -2.04 2.06 13.45
C LEU A 411 -1.73 0.56 13.37
N ILE A 412 -1.44 0.10 12.15
CA ILE A 412 -1.24 -1.31 11.84
C ILE A 412 0.25 -1.64 11.74
N ALA A 413 0.94 -0.94 10.87
CA ALA A 413 2.33 -1.19 10.56
C ALA A 413 3.23 -0.06 11.08
N VAL A 414 4.37 -0.42 11.64
CA VAL A 414 5.42 0.53 12.06
C VAL A 414 6.79 0.01 11.61
N ASP A 415 7.64 0.91 11.18
CA ASP A 415 9.03 0.60 10.82
C ASP A 415 9.94 1.78 11.15
N TRP A 416 11.11 1.53 11.74
CA TRP A 416 12.09 2.55 12.11
C TRP A 416 13.41 2.31 11.38
N HIS A 417 13.74 3.21 10.49
CA HIS A 417 14.91 3.03 9.65
C HIS A 417 16.23 3.46 10.32
N PRO A 418 17.26 2.59 10.34
CA PRO A 418 18.49 2.83 11.11
C PRO A 418 19.36 3.97 10.59
N LYS A 419 19.41 4.21 9.28
CA LYS A 419 20.34 5.17 8.70
C LYS A 419 19.78 6.57 8.59
N ILE A 420 18.50 6.69 8.25
CA ILE A 420 17.86 7.99 8.03
C ILE A 420 17.15 8.52 9.27
N ASN A 421 17.03 7.69 10.32
CA ASN A 421 16.36 7.99 11.58
C ASN A 421 14.94 8.57 11.33
N GLN A 422 14.11 7.80 10.63
CA GLN A 422 12.71 8.13 10.36
C GLN A 422 11.84 6.95 10.72
N ILE A 423 10.64 7.23 11.22
CA ILE A 423 9.64 6.23 11.56
C ILE A 423 8.54 6.29 10.51
N VAL A 424 8.23 5.15 9.90
CA VAL A 424 7.11 5.05 8.95
C VAL A 424 5.99 4.26 9.59
N THR A 425 4.77 4.77 9.46
CA THR A 425 3.58 4.11 9.99
C THR A 425 2.53 3.93 8.90
N GLY A 426 1.84 2.81 8.94
CA GLY A 426 0.70 2.51 8.08
C GLY A 426 -0.57 2.40 8.92
N SER A 427 -1.65 3.03 8.48
CA SER A 427 -2.88 3.14 9.22
C SER A 427 -4.08 2.51 8.52
N ALA A 428 -5.15 2.29 9.28
CA ALA A 428 -6.39 1.69 8.79
C ALA A 428 -7.18 2.64 7.86
N ASN A 429 -6.92 3.95 7.91
CA ASN A 429 -7.53 4.95 7.02
C ASN A 429 -6.84 5.06 5.65
N ALA A 430 -6.01 4.08 5.28
CA ALA A 430 -5.27 4.05 4.01
C ALA A 430 -4.14 5.08 3.87
N GLU A 431 -3.74 5.74 4.97
CA GLU A 431 -2.65 6.70 4.98
C GLU A 431 -1.35 6.06 5.46
N THR A 432 -0.25 6.51 4.89
CA THR A 432 1.10 6.18 5.34
C THR A 432 1.76 7.46 5.83
N HIS A 433 2.20 7.48 7.08
CA HIS A 433 2.86 8.64 7.68
C HIS A 433 4.35 8.37 7.79
N VAL A 434 5.17 9.30 7.35
CA VAL A 434 6.62 9.30 7.55
C VAL A 434 6.95 10.37 8.56
N LEU A 435 7.34 9.97 9.75
CA LEU A 435 7.70 10.84 10.86
C LEU A 435 9.20 11.12 10.80
N TYR A 436 9.58 12.35 11.02
CA TYR A 436 10.98 12.77 10.99
C TYR A 436 11.20 13.98 11.89
N ASN A 437 12.46 14.20 12.25
CA ASN A 437 12.91 15.42 12.90
C ASN A 437 13.99 16.05 12.02
N PRO A 438 13.83 17.30 11.53
CA PRO A 438 14.81 17.95 10.66
C PRO A 438 16.23 18.02 11.23
N SER A 439 16.39 18.05 12.57
CA SER A 439 17.68 18.11 13.24
C SER A 439 18.39 16.76 13.30
N MET A 440 17.64 15.65 13.45
CA MET A 440 18.16 14.31 13.71
C MET A 440 18.06 13.37 12.52
N SER A 441 17.10 13.62 11.60
CA SER A 441 16.84 12.76 10.47
C SER A 441 17.60 13.24 9.23
N SER A 442 17.99 12.30 8.38
CA SER A 442 18.69 12.58 7.13
C SER A 442 17.96 12.00 5.94
N ARG A 443 18.02 12.64 4.76
CA ARG A 443 17.38 12.15 3.52
C ARG A 443 15.88 11.88 3.66
N GLY A 444 15.31 10.97 2.85
CA GLY A 444 13.91 10.55 2.95
C GLY A 444 12.93 11.72 2.94
N ALA A 445 12.08 11.82 3.97
CA ALA A 445 11.09 12.89 4.09
C ALA A 445 11.74 14.29 4.18
N VAL A 446 12.90 14.42 4.83
CA VAL A 446 13.65 15.68 4.90
C VAL A 446 14.02 16.17 3.50
N GLU A 447 14.49 15.28 2.63
CA GLU A 447 14.85 15.61 1.25
C GLU A 447 13.63 16.03 0.43
N VAL A 448 12.48 15.42 0.64
CA VAL A 448 11.23 15.80 -0.02
C VAL A 448 10.80 17.21 0.40
N MET A 449 10.85 17.51 1.71
CA MET A 449 10.41 18.79 2.24
C MET A 449 11.40 19.92 2.02
N SER A 450 12.66 19.63 1.77
CA SER A 450 13.68 20.64 1.43
C SER A 450 13.64 21.10 -0.04
N ARG A 451 12.83 20.44 -0.88
CA ARG A 451 12.73 20.79 -2.30
C ARG A 451 11.73 21.90 -2.52
N ALA A 452 12.08 22.83 -3.43
CA ALA A 452 11.13 23.82 -3.90
C ALA A 452 9.92 23.13 -4.57
N PRO A 453 8.69 23.57 -4.27
CA PRO A 453 7.51 22.99 -4.88
C PRO A 453 7.52 23.26 -6.39
N LYS A 454 7.45 22.20 -7.20
CA LYS A 454 7.27 22.36 -8.64
C LYS A 454 5.94 23.04 -8.92
N LYS A 455 5.92 23.99 -9.83
CA LYS A 455 4.65 24.54 -10.35
C LYS A 455 3.86 23.39 -10.95
N ARG A 456 2.66 23.15 -10.41
CA ARG A 456 1.77 22.09 -10.94
C ARG A 456 1.44 22.44 -12.39
N HIS A 457 1.75 21.52 -13.30
CA HIS A 457 1.17 21.54 -14.64
C HIS A 457 -0.20 20.86 -14.57
N ILE A 458 -1.14 21.29 -15.42
CA ILE A 458 -2.49 20.70 -15.47
C ILE A 458 -2.42 19.19 -15.74
N ASP A 459 -1.42 18.76 -16.51
CA ASP A 459 -1.19 17.36 -16.86
C ASP A 459 -0.66 16.49 -15.70
N ASP A 460 -0.19 17.10 -14.61
CA ASP A 460 0.32 16.38 -13.42
C ASP A 460 -0.80 15.88 -12.49
N ASN A 461 -2.03 16.27 -12.74
CA ASN A 461 -3.18 15.83 -11.95
C ASN A 461 -4.12 14.95 -12.78
N PRO A 462 -3.97 13.59 -12.72
CA PRO A 462 -4.82 12.70 -13.50
C PRO A 462 -6.31 12.78 -13.10
N GLU A 463 -6.62 13.24 -11.90
CA GLU A 463 -8.00 13.47 -11.45
C GLU A 463 -8.62 14.74 -12.10
N PHE A 464 -7.80 15.70 -12.46
CA PHE A 464 -8.29 16.94 -13.07
C PHE A 464 -8.74 16.76 -14.53
N THR A 465 -8.23 15.75 -15.22
CA THR A 465 -8.64 15.40 -16.59
C THR A 465 -9.90 14.55 -16.65
N MET A 466 -10.24 13.82 -15.58
CA MET A 466 -11.45 13.00 -15.52
C MET A 466 -12.70 13.80 -15.13
N ASP A 467 -12.57 14.79 -14.26
CA ASP A 467 -13.73 15.56 -13.78
C ASP A 467 -14.23 16.63 -14.75
N GLN A 468 -13.51 16.94 -15.82
CA GLN A 468 -14.00 17.86 -16.85
C GLN A 468 -15.20 17.34 -17.64
N ASN A 469 -15.51 16.06 -17.53
CA ASN A 469 -16.70 15.46 -18.17
C ASN A 469 -17.91 15.30 -17.24
N VAL A 470 -17.77 15.56 -15.95
CA VAL A 470 -18.88 15.48 -15.01
C VAL A 470 -19.35 16.88 -14.63
N GLY A 471 -20.28 17.42 -15.43
CA GLY A 471 -21.16 18.49 -15.01
C GLY A 471 -21.03 19.87 -15.61
N ILE A 472 -20.08 20.13 -16.51
CA ILE A 472 -20.09 21.37 -17.30
C ILE A 472 -20.18 20.99 -18.76
N SER A 473 -21.39 20.88 -19.25
CA SER A 473 -21.64 20.91 -20.70
C SER A 473 -21.00 22.19 -21.24
N GLY A 474 -20.19 22.09 -22.31
CA GLY A 474 -19.55 23.23 -22.94
C GLY A 474 -20.53 24.34 -23.41
N ASP A 475 -21.83 24.05 -23.36
CA ASP A 475 -22.93 24.98 -23.59
C ASP A 475 -23.27 25.87 -22.37
N SER A 476 -22.77 25.55 -21.18
CA SER A 476 -23.07 26.30 -19.95
C SER A 476 -22.09 27.42 -19.66
N ILE A 477 -20.97 27.52 -20.40
CA ILE A 477 -20.01 28.63 -20.26
C ILE A 477 -20.42 29.75 -21.21
N VAL A 478 -21.28 30.63 -20.75
CA VAL A 478 -21.61 31.90 -21.46
C VAL A 478 -20.50 32.87 -21.22
N THR A 479 -19.57 32.99 -22.18
CA THR A 479 -18.62 34.11 -22.20
C THR A 479 -19.36 35.40 -22.57
N PRO A 480 -19.22 36.49 -21.78
CA PRO A 480 -19.83 37.77 -22.13
C PRO A 480 -19.32 38.23 -23.52
N GLY A 481 -20.21 38.32 -24.49
CA GLY A 481 -19.91 38.69 -25.88
C GLY A 481 -20.16 37.60 -26.94
N ALA A 482 -20.52 36.40 -26.57
CA ALA A 482 -20.81 35.28 -27.50
C ALA A 482 -22.30 35.18 -27.86
N MET A 483 -23.00 36.28 -27.98
CA MET A 483 -24.31 36.27 -28.63
C MET A 483 -24.11 36.42 -30.14
N GLN A 484 -24.45 35.38 -30.84
CA GLN A 484 -24.58 35.18 -32.30
C GLN A 484 -23.42 34.41 -32.95
N GLY A 485 -23.73 33.17 -33.28
CA GLY A 485 -22.98 32.35 -34.22
C GLY A 485 -21.72 31.70 -33.63
N SER A 486 -21.87 30.49 -33.11
CA SER A 486 -20.80 29.72 -32.52
C SER A 486 -19.64 29.48 -33.49
N ARG A 487 -18.73 30.43 -33.54
CA ARG A 487 -17.38 30.18 -34.04
C ARG A 487 -16.52 29.82 -32.83
N LYS A 488 -16.16 28.53 -32.70
CA LYS A 488 -15.24 28.09 -31.68
C LYS A 488 -13.96 28.94 -31.76
N ALA A 489 -13.61 29.63 -30.67
CA ALA A 489 -12.41 30.46 -30.60
C ALA A 489 -11.18 29.60 -30.97
N GLY A 490 -10.36 30.08 -31.91
CA GLY A 490 -9.16 29.34 -32.34
C GLY A 490 -9.33 28.43 -33.57
N VAL A 491 -10.53 28.39 -34.19
CA VAL A 491 -10.78 27.59 -35.39
C VAL A 491 -11.28 28.49 -36.53
N THR A 492 -10.82 28.23 -37.75
CA THR A 492 -11.33 28.92 -38.96
C THR A 492 -12.74 28.42 -39.31
N GLY A 493 -13.48 29.16 -40.14
CA GLY A 493 -14.81 28.78 -40.62
C GLY A 493 -14.83 27.40 -41.38
N THR A 494 -13.68 26.84 -41.72
CA THR A 494 -13.48 25.53 -42.30
C THR A 494 -13.09 24.48 -41.29
N GLY A 495 -13.07 24.78 -39.98
CA GLY A 495 -12.76 23.84 -38.91
C GLY A 495 -11.26 23.61 -38.66
N LYS A 496 -10.38 24.42 -39.28
CA LYS A 496 -8.93 24.28 -39.09
C LYS A 496 -8.46 25.16 -37.93
N SER A 497 -7.48 24.67 -37.17
CA SER A 497 -6.84 25.43 -36.10
C SER A 497 -6.12 26.68 -36.68
N LYS A 498 -6.22 27.79 -35.96
CA LYS A 498 -5.51 29.05 -36.30
C LYS A 498 -4.06 29.06 -35.80
N ASP A 499 -3.67 28.08 -34.99
CA ASP A 499 -2.32 27.99 -34.44
C ASP A 499 -1.36 27.45 -35.52
N PRO A 500 -0.36 28.22 -35.97
CA PRO A 500 0.60 27.75 -36.98
C PRO A 500 1.52 26.63 -36.52
N ARG A 501 1.56 26.34 -35.22
CA ARG A 501 2.37 25.23 -34.64
C ARG A 501 1.64 23.90 -34.60
N ARG A 502 0.34 23.86 -34.80
CA ARG A 502 -0.44 22.63 -34.85
C ARG A 502 -0.51 22.06 -36.24
N PRO A 503 -0.23 20.76 -36.44
CA PRO A 503 -0.44 20.15 -37.74
C PRO A 503 -1.91 20.27 -38.14
N GLU A 504 -2.16 20.52 -39.43
CA GLU A 504 -3.52 20.57 -39.98
C GLU A 504 -4.17 19.18 -39.98
N VAL A 505 -4.73 18.81 -38.85
CA VAL A 505 -5.56 17.58 -38.75
C VAL A 505 -6.98 17.99 -39.08
N PRO A 506 -7.65 17.38 -40.07
CA PRO A 506 -9.05 17.65 -40.35
C PRO A 506 -9.89 17.28 -39.14
N LEU A 507 -10.78 18.18 -38.69
CA LEU A 507 -11.67 17.98 -37.53
C LEU A 507 -12.60 16.78 -37.71
N GLN A 508 -12.84 16.35 -38.93
CA GLN A 508 -13.59 15.16 -39.26
C GLN A 508 -12.83 14.39 -40.33
N THR A 509 -12.59 13.14 -40.09
CA THR A 509 -12.05 12.23 -41.10
C THR A 509 -13.09 12.04 -42.22
N PRO A 510 -12.67 11.69 -43.46
CA PRO A 510 -13.59 11.37 -44.54
C PRO A 510 -14.64 10.35 -44.14
N PHE A 511 -14.30 9.43 -43.25
CA PHE A 511 -15.18 8.40 -42.71
C PHE A 511 -16.27 8.96 -41.78
N GLN A 512 -16.00 10.01 -41.03
CA GLN A 512 -16.98 10.70 -40.17
C GLN A 512 -17.91 11.63 -40.96
N LYS A 513 -17.54 12.01 -42.17
CA LYS A 513 -18.36 12.88 -43.05
C LYS A 513 -19.35 12.10 -43.90
N SER A 514 -19.11 10.82 -44.14
CA SER A 514 -20.04 9.96 -44.83
C SER A 514 -21.15 9.54 -43.86
N GLN A 515 -22.34 10.04 -44.03
CA GLN A 515 -23.49 9.44 -43.36
C GLN A 515 -23.58 7.98 -43.83
N PRO A 516 -23.69 7.04 -42.88
CA PRO A 516 -23.83 5.65 -43.25
C PRO A 516 -25.10 5.49 -44.11
N ASP A 517 -24.99 4.77 -45.22
CA ASP A 517 -26.12 4.50 -46.10
C ASP A 517 -27.12 3.60 -45.38
N GLU A 518 -28.29 4.15 -45.04
CA GLU A 518 -29.34 3.43 -44.32
C GLU A 518 -29.82 2.17 -45.03
N ARG A 519 -29.77 2.18 -46.37
CA ARG A 519 -30.15 1.00 -47.18
C ARG A 519 -29.12 -0.10 -47.06
N HIS A 520 -27.83 0.27 -47.10
CA HIS A 520 -26.73 -0.69 -46.92
C HIS A 520 -26.75 -1.30 -45.52
N ILE A 521 -27.06 -0.50 -44.52
CA ILE A 521 -27.20 -0.99 -43.13
C ILE A 521 -28.38 -1.93 -43.00
N ALA A 522 -29.51 -1.60 -43.62
CA ALA A 522 -30.71 -2.43 -43.54
C ALA A 522 -30.58 -3.77 -44.29
N GLU A 523 -29.83 -3.78 -45.40
CA GLU A 523 -29.69 -4.97 -46.26
C GLU A 523 -28.51 -5.88 -45.89
N ASN A 524 -27.37 -5.31 -45.41
CA ASN A 524 -26.13 -6.06 -45.27
C ASN A 524 -25.67 -6.24 -43.82
N ILE A 525 -26.19 -5.47 -42.87
CA ILE A 525 -25.85 -5.64 -41.47
C ILE A 525 -26.99 -6.33 -40.75
N PRO A 526 -26.86 -7.64 -40.47
CA PRO A 526 -27.86 -8.33 -39.67
C PRO A 526 -27.98 -7.67 -38.30
N LEU A 527 -29.22 -7.50 -37.83
CA LEU A 527 -29.52 -6.98 -36.50
C LEU A 527 -29.29 -5.46 -36.27
N ALA A 528 -29.15 -4.65 -37.33
CA ALA A 528 -28.98 -3.20 -37.23
C ALA A 528 -30.12 -2.45 -36.53
N LYS A 529 -31.31 -3.04 -36.45
CA LYS A 529 -32.52 -2.43 -35.85
C LYS A 529 -33.04 -3.17 -34.60
N MET A 530 -32.17 -3.85 -33.87
CA MET A 530 -32.54 -4.68 -32.70
C MET A 530 -33.03 -3.95 -31.46
N LEU A 531 -33.12 -2.65 -31.45
CA LEU A 531 -33.58 -1.90 -30.27
C LEU A 531 -35.02 -2.14 -29.84
N HIS A 532 -35.86 -2.72 -30.71
CA HIS A 532 -37.29 -2.94 -30.47
C HIS A 532 -37.85 -4.30 -30.97
N GLU A 533 -36.99 -5.21 -31.43
CA GLU A 533 -37.39 -6.54 -31.89
C GLU A 533 -36.94 -7.63 -30.92
N ASP A 534 -37.74 -8.69 -30.79
CA ASP A 534 -37.32 -9.88 -30.04
C ASP A 534 -36.06 -10.47 -30.71
N PRO A 535 -34.95 -10.67 -29.96
CA PRO A 535 -33.70 -11.19 -30.51
C PRO A 535 -33.86 -12.51 -31.29
N ARG A 536 -34.82 -13.34 -30.88
CA ARG A 536 -35.11 -14.62 -31.52
C ARG A 536 -35.79 -14.45 -32.88
N GLU A 537 -36.76 -13.57 -32.99
CA GLU A 537 -37.42 -13.28 -34.27
C GLU A 537 -36.49 -12.59 -35.26
N ALA A 538 -35.65 -11.69 -34.78
CA ALA A 538 -34.64 -11.02 -35.59
C ALA A 538 -33.64 -12.01 -36.20
N LEU A 539 -33.21 -13.02 -35.43
CA LEU A 539 -32.32 -14.09 -35.92
C LEU A 539 -33.02 -15.01 -36.94
N LEU A 540 -34.28 -15.33 -36.73
CA LEU A 540 -35.06 -16.18 -37.65
C LEU A 540 -35.30 -15.52 -39.02
N LYS A 541 -35.43 -14.21 -39.11
CA LYS A 541 -35.54 -13.47 -40.40
C LYS A 541 -34.33 -13.70 -41.33
N TYR A 542 -33.17 -14.04 -40.76
CA TYR A 542 -31.95 -14.28 -41.52
C TYR A 542 -31.63 -15.78 -41.74
N ALA A 543 -32.51 -16.68 -41.27
CA ALA A 543 -32.29 -18.12 -41.41
C ALA A 543 -32.14 -18.55 -42.86
N ASP A 544 -33.03 -18.05 -43.76
CA ASP A 544 -32.99 -18.34 -45.18
C ASP A 544 -31.74 -17.79 -45.87
N LYS A 545 -31.30 -16.60 -45.45
CA LYS A 545 -30.09 -15.98 -45.99
C LYS A 545 -28.83 -16.70 -45.52
N ALA A 546 -28.83 -17.20 -44.29
CA ALA A 546 -27.75 -18.04 -43.76
C ALA A 546 -27.67 -19.42 -44.43
N GLN A 547 -28.79 -19.93 -44.94
CA GLN A 547 -28.79 -21.16 -45.74
C GLN A 547 -28.33 -20.94 -47.18
N SER A 548 -28.69 -19.80 -47.79
CA SER A 548 -28.32 -19.46 -49.18
C SER A 548 -26.86 -19.01 -49.33
N ASP A 549 -26.32 -18.28 -48.34
CA ASP A 549 -24.92 -17.81 -48.33
C ASP A 549 -24.18 -18.24 -47.04
N PRO A 550 -23.63 -19.45 -47.03
CA PRO A 550 -23.08 -20.08 -45.82
C PRO A 550 -21.66 -19.70 -45.48
N MET A 551 -21.16 -18.54 -45.91
CA MET A 551 -19.75 -18.17 -45.78
C MET A 551 -19.22 -18.24 -44.33
N PHE A 552 -20.07 -18.04 -43.34
CA PHE A 552 -19.66 -18.08 -41.91
C PHE A 552 -20.33 -19.21 -41.11
N THR A 553 -21.45 -19.79 -41.55
CA THR A 553 -22.22 -20.76 -40.77
C THR A 553 -21.86 -22.22 -41.06
N LYS A 554 -21.51 -22.58 -42.32
CA LYS A 554 -21.19 -23.98 -42.68
C LYS A 554 -19.78 -24.42 -42.24
N ALA A 555 -18.84 -23.52 -42.10
CA ALA A 555 -17.49 -23.88 -41.60
C ALA A 555 -17.57 -24.33 -40.14
N TRP A 556 -18.46 -23.73 -39.35
CA TRP A 556 -18.63 -24.03 -37.94
C TRP A 556 -19.35 -25.35 -37.71
N ASN A 557 -20.44 -25.62 -38.48
CA ASN A 557 -21.18 -26.88 -38.42
C ASN A 557 -20.33 -28.11 -38.81
N LYS A 558 -19.32 -27.93 -39.66
CA LYS A 558 -18.41 -29.03 -40.04
C LYS A 558 -17.35 -29.35 -39.03
N THR A 559 -17.08 -28.44 -38.09
CA THR A 559 -16.03 -28.61 -37.08
C THR A 559 -16.55 -28.93 -35.69
N GLN A 560 -17.88 -28.85 -35.49
CA GLN A 560 -18.47 -29.25 -34.21
C GLN A 560 -18.67 -30.76 -34.15
N PRO A 561 -18.30 -31.41 -33.06
CA PRO A 561 -18.68 -32.79 -32.84
C PRO A 561 -20.21 -32.88 -32.70
N GLU A 562 -20.83 -33.90 -33.33
CA GLU A 562 -22.24 -34.18 -33.17
C GLU A 562 -22.52 -34.33 -31.67
N THR A 563 -23.43 -33.48 -31.14
CA THR A 563 -23.82 -33.55 -29.74
C THR A 563 -24.60 -34.82 -29.49
N GLN A 564 -24.27 -35.58 -28.44
CA GLN A 564 -25.02 -36.79 -28.03
C GLN A 564 -26.50 -36.51 -27.67
N TYR A 565 -26.89 -35.28 -27.66
CA TYR A 565 -28.24 -34.77 -27.36
C TYR A 565 -28.81 -33.99 -28.56
N ALA A 566 -28.51 -34.44 -29.78
CA ALA A 566 -29.27 -33.98 -30.94
C ALA A 566 -30.74 -34.44 -30.78
N GLU A 567 -31.57 -33.47 -30.67
CA GLU A 567 -33.03 -33.40 -30.62
C GLU A 567 -33.76 -34.72 -30.85
N LEU A 568 -34.31 -35.26 -29.78
CA LEU A 568 -35.51 -36.08 -29.87
C LEU A 568 -36.62 -35.10 -30.34
N SER A 569 -36.94 -35.11 -31.62
CA SER A 569 -38.18 -34.51 -32.12
C SER A 569 -39.32 -35.28 -31.48
N ASP A 570 -40.30 -34.55 -30.93
CA ASP A 570 -41.52 -35.10 -30.29
C ASP A 570 -42.37 -35.96 -31.22
N ASP A 571 -41.95 -36.20 -32.48
CA ASP A 571 -42.64 -36.98 -33.50
C ASP A 571 -42.24 -38.46 -33.57
N ASP A 572 -41.30 -38.96 -32.74
CA ASP A 572 -40.84 -40.35 -32.79
C ASP A 572 -41.43 -41.26 -31.68
N GLU A 573 -42.60 -40.97 -31.11
CA GLU A 573 -43.28 -41.84 -30.15
C GLU A 573 -44.01 -43.07 -30.75
N GLU A 574 -43.93 -43.33 -32.06
CA GLU A 574 -44.50 -44.56 -32.61
C GLU A 574 -43.53 -45.29 -33.56
N GLY A 575 -42.74 -46.24 -33.00
CA GLY A 575 -42.01 -47.19 -33.84
C GLY A 575 -41.25 -48.26 -33.06
N PRO A 576 -41.44 -49.57 -33.35
CA PRO A 576 -41.02 -50.64 -32.50
C PRO A 576 -39.55 -51.00 -32.65
N ASP A 577 -38.92 -51.36 -31.54
CA ASP A 577 -37.77 -52.25 -31.35
C ASP A 577 -36.67 -52.23 -32.44
N ARG A 578 -35.61 -51.47 -32.21
CA ARG A 578 -34.31 -51.78 -32.83
C ARG A 578 -33.30 -52.22 -31.77
N LYS A 579 -32.98 -53.52 -31.91
CA LYS A 579 -32.02 -54.30 -31.14
C LYS A 579 -30.70 -53.55 -30.99
N ARG A 580 -30.23 -53.48 -29.76
CA ARG A 580 -28.85 -53.17 -29.39
C ARG A 580 -27.88 -54.07 -30.14
N ALA A 581 -27.05 -53.51 -31.01
CA ALA A 581 -25.81 -54.13 -31.45
C ALA A 581 -24.66 -53.67 -30.52
N LYS A 582 -24.11 -54.59 -29.81
CA LYS A 582 -22.83 -54.46 -29.09
C LYS A 582 -21.69 -54.28 -30.08
N ARG A 583 -20.90 -53.26 -29.90
CA ARG A 583 -19.45 -53.33 -30.05
C ARG A 583 -18.74 -52.40 -29.08
#